data_c87c66f99027d8508fdd711bede01a97
#
_entry.id   c87c66f99027d8508fdd711bede01a97
#
_cell.length_a   1.000
_cell.length_b   1.000
_cell.length_c   1.000
_cell.angle_alpha   90.00
_cell.angle_beta   90.00
_cell.angle_gamma   90.00
#
_symmetry.space_group_name_H-M   'P 1'
#
loop_
_entity.id
_entity.type
_entity.pdbx_description
1 polymer ?
#
loop_
_entity_poly.entity_id
_entity_poly.type
_entity_poly.pdbx_seq_one_letter_code
_entity_poly.pdbx_strand_id
1 'polypeptide(L)'
;MSPLDNAKLSANLASVIATIQEVGKLPALDPQQDFYDAGMSSVASLTLLIELESRFSVSLPDERFMECRTAEQVAELITELQTV
;
A
#
# COMPACT_ATOMS: atom_id res chain seq x y z
N MET A 1 -11.56 -17.30 -3.66
CA MET A 1 -10.97 -16.50 -2.57
C MET A 1 -11.70 -16.79 -1.27
N SER A 2 -10.95 -17.06 -0.20
CA SER A 2 -11.58 -17.41 1.08
C SER A 2 -11.99 -16.14 1.84
N PRO A 3 -12.96 -16.25 2.78
CA PRO A 3 -13.36 -15.11 3.60
C PRO A 3 -12.20 -14.51 4.41
N LEU A 4 -11.22 -15.35 4.80
CA LEU A 4 -10.05 -14.88 5.54
C LEU A 4 -9.19 -13.95 4.68
N ASP A 5 -9.03 -14.28 3.40
CA ASP A 5 -8.25 -13.46 2.48
C ASP A 5 -8.91 -12.10 2.28
N ASN A 6 -10.25 -12.07 2.17
CA ASN A 6 -10.99 -10.83 2.02
C ASN A 6 -10.89 -9.95 3.27
N ALA A 7 -11.00 -10.55 4.46
CA ALA A 7 -10.89 -9.81 5.71
C ALA A 7 -9.48 -9.25 5.88
N LYS A 8 -8.47 -10.04 5.54
CA LYS A 8 -7.08 -9.61 5.64
C LYS A 8 -6.79 -8.48 4.66
N LEU A 9 -7.29 -8.59 3.44
CA LEU A 9 -7.13 -7.53 2.44
C LEU A 9 -7.78 -6.24 2.90
N SER A 10 -8.99 -6.30 3.46
CA SER A 10 -9.69 -5.12 3.96
C SER A 10 -8.92 -4.43 5.09
N ALA A 11 -8.39 -5.22 6.04
CA ALA A 11 -7.59 -4.68 7.13
C ALA A 11 -6.31 -4.05 6.62
N ASN A 12 -5.63 -4.72 5.69
CA ASN A 12 -4.41 -4.20 5.10
C ASN A 12 -4.68 -2.91 4.32
N LEU A 13 -5.79 -2.87 3.59
CA LEU A 13 -6.15 -1.69 2.80
C LEU A 13 -6.29 -0.46 3.68
N ALA A 14 -6.98 -0.57 4.81
CA ALA A 14 -7.15 0.55 5.73
C ALA A 14 -5.80 1.06 6.24
N SER A 15 -4.91 0.14 6.62
CA SER A 15 -3.57 0.50 7.10
C SER A 15 -2.70 1.07 6.00
N VAL A 16 -2.81 0.54 4.80
CA VAL A 16 -2.06 1.04 3.63
C VAL A 16 -2.49 2.46 3.31
N ILE A 17 -3.79 2.73 3.28
CA ILE A 17 -4.31 4.07 3.00
C ILE A 17 -3.76 5.06 4.05
N ALA A 18 -3.84 4.70 5.33
CA ALA A 18 -3.34 5.57 6.39
C ALA A 18 -1.85 5.85 6.23
N THR A 19 -1.07 4.84 5.86
CA THR A 19 0.36 5.00 5.66
C THR A 19 0.66 5.90 4.47
N ILE A 20 -0.04 5.72 3.35
CA ILE A 20 0.15 6.55 2.17
C ILE A 20 -0.22 8.01 2.47
N GLN A 21 -1.33 8.23 3.16
CA GLN A 21 -1.74 9.59 3.54
C GLN A 21 -0.69 10.26 4.41
N GLU A 22 -0.15 9.53 5.36
CA GLU A 22 0.87 10.05 6.27
C GLU A 22 2.17 10.37 5.55
N VAL A 23 2.69 9.43 4.76
CA VAL A 23 3.96 9.60 4.04
C VAL A 23 3.82 10.64 2.94
N GLY A 24 2.73 10.59 2.18
CA GLY A 24 2.47 11.49 1.06
C GLY A 24 1.88 12.83 1.47
N LYS A 25 1.51 12.98 2.73
CA LYS A 25 0.85 14.18 3.26
C LYS A 25 -0.42 14.50 2.49
N LEU A 26 -1.23 13.47 2.24
CA LEU A 26 -2.48 13.59 1.51
C LEU A 26 -3.64 13.70 2.48
N PRO A 27 -4.57 14.66 2.28
CA PRO A 27 -5.70 14.84 3.20
C PRO A 27 -6.73 13.71 3.12
N ALA A 28 -6.84 13.08 1.95
CA ALA A 28 -7.76 11.97 1.72
C ALA A 28 -7.24 11.13 0.58
N LEU A 29 -7.60 9.85 0.57
CA LEU A 29 -7.19 8.94 -0.50
C LEU A 29 -8.22 7.84 -0.67
N ASP A 30 -8.82 7.76 -1.85
CA ASP A 30 -9.71 6.69 -2.24
C ASP A 30 -8.87 5.43 -2.53
N PRO A 31 -9.35 4.22 -2.19
CA PRO A 31 -8.58 2.99 -2.45
C PRO A 31 -8.17 2.79 -3.90
N GLN A 32 -8.93 3.30 -4.83
CA GLN A 32 -8.67 3.11 -6.26
C GLN A 32 -8.08 4.36 -6.92
N GLN A 33 -7.83 5.40 -6.15
CA GLN A 33 -7.23 6.62 -6.64
C GLN A 33 -5.73 6.44 -6.83
N ASP A 34 -5.20 6.95 -7.94
CA ASP A 34 -3.76 6.98 -8.16
C ASP A 34 -3.13 7.94 -7.15
N PHE A 35 -2.29 7.43 -6.25
CA PHE A 35 -1.74 8.28 -5.20
C PHE A 35 -0.73 9.30 -5.72
N TYR A 36 -0.10 9.06 -6.86
CA TYR A 36 0.76 10.08 -7.48
C TYR A 36 -0.08 11.24 -8.01
N ASP A 37 -1.22 10.92 -8.65
CA ASP A 37 -2.16 11.96 -9.11
C ASP A 37 -2.76 12.71 -7.93
N ALA A 38 -2.91 12.06 -6.79
CA ALA A 38 -3.43 12.69 -5.58
C ALA A 38 -2.43 13.66 -4.94
N GLY A 39 -1.18 13.59 -5.35
CA GLY A 39 -0.17 14.55 -4.88
C GLY A 39 1.08 13.95 -4.26
N MET A 40 1.19 12.63 -4.15
CA MET A 40 2.40 12.03 -3.59
C MET A 40 3.56 12.14 -4.57
N SER A 41 4.71 12.60 -4.10
CA SER A 41 5.89 12.71 -4.96
C SER A 41 6.53 11.33 -5.18
N SER A 42 7.28 11.18 -6.26
CA SER A 42 8.00 9.94 -6.53
C SER A 42 9.12 9.70 -5.51
N VAL A 43 9.65 10.76 -4.92
CA VAL A 43 10.65 10.63 -3.85
C VAL A 43 10.01 10.02 -2.60
N ALA A 44 8.79 10.44 -2.29
CA ALA A 44 8.06 9.90 -1.13
C ALA A 44 7.78 8.40 -1.28
N SER A 45 7.77 7.87 -2.49
CA SER A 45 7.51 6.44 -2.69
C SER A 45 8.60 5.56 -2.06
N LEU A 46 9.83 6.04 -1.98
CA LEU A 46 10.91 5.29 -1.33
C LEU A 46 10.67 5.21 0.18
N THR A 47 10.25 6.33 0.78
CA THR A 47 9.88 6.35 2.19
C THR A 47 8.68 5.46 2.43
N LEU A 48 7.71 5.48 1.53
CA LEU A 48 6.52 4.65 1.63
C LEU A 48 6.89 3.16 1.62
N LEU A 49 7.79 2.76 0.74
CA LEU A 49 8.26 1.37 0.66
C LEU A 49 8.83 0.92 2.02
N ILE A 50 9.71 1.73 2.59
CA ILE A 50 10.36 1.41 3.85
C ILE A 50 9.33 1.33 4.99
N GLU A 51 8.41 2.28 5.04
CA GLU A 51 7.36 2.30 6.05
C GLU A 51 6.45 1.07 5.97
N LEU A 52 6.07 0.69 4.75
CA LEU A 52 5.21 -0.47 4.55
C LEU A 52 5.92 -1.76 4.96
N GLU A 53 7.18 -1.90 4.59
CA GLU A 53 7.97 -3.08 4.99
C GLU A 53 8.07 -3.18 6.50
N SER A 54 8.27 -2.06 7.17
CA SER A 54 8.37 -2.02 8.62
C SER A 54 7.04 -2.34 9.29
N ARG A 55 5.97 -1.69 8.84
CA ARG A 55 4.65 -1.85 9.48
C ARG A 55 4.04 -3.22 9.26
N PHE A 56 4.28 -3.84 8.12
CA PHE A 56 3.68 -5.13 7.78
C PHE A 56 4.65 -6.30 7.94
N SER A 57 5.91 -6.02 8.28
CA SER A 57 6.95 -7.05 8.44
C SER A 57 7.08 -7.93 7.21
N VAL A 58 7.08 -7.29 6.03
CA VAL A 58 7.24 -7.98 4.75
C VAL A 58 8.38 -7.36 3.97
N SER A 59 8.92 -8.12 3.02
CA SER A 59 9.89 -7.60 2.06
C SER A 59 9.15 -7.38 0.74
N LEU A 60 9.06 -6.13 0.31
CA LEU A 60 8.35 -5.78 -0.92
C LEU A 60 9.35 -5.77 -2.08
N PRO A 61 9.15 -6.60 -3.11
CA PRO A 61 10.00 -6.52 -4.30
C PRO A 61 9.87 -5.16 -4.96
N ASP A 62 10.99 -4.49 -5.17
CA ASP A 62 11.00 -3.13 -5.71
C ASP A 62 10.22 -3.03 -7.02
N GLU A 63 10.46 -3.97 -7.94
CA GLU A 63 9.79 -3.95 -9.25
C GLU A 63 8.27 -4.03 -9.12
N ARG A 64 7.78 -4.88 -8.24
CA ARG A 64 6.35 -5.05 -8.05
C ARG A 64 5.75 -3.84 -7.36
N PHE A 65 6.45 -3.28 -6.38
CA PHE A 65 5.99 -2.09 -5.70
C PHE A 65 5.91 -0.89 -6.65
N MET A 66 6.90 -0.74 -7.51
CA MET A 66 6.95 0.38 -8.47
C MET A 66 5.81 0.35 -9.49
N GLU A 67 5.20 -0.81 -9.70
CA GLU A 67 4.04 -0.94 -10.58
C GLU A 67 2.74 -0.51 -9.89
N CYS A 68 2.75 -0.41 -8.57
CA CYS A 68 1.55 -0.02 -7.82
C CYS A 68 1.32 1.48 -7.91
N ARG A 69 0.08 1.86 -8.16
CA ARG A 69 -0.33 3.27 -8.24
C ARG A 69 -1.52 3.59 -7.35
N THR A 70 -2.16 2.56 -6.78
CA THR A 70 -3.31 2.73 -5.90
C THR A 70 -3.08 1.98 -4.59
N ALA A 71 -3.76 2.45 -3.53
CA ALA A 71 -3.69 1.79 -2.24
C ALA A 71 -4.18 0.34 -2.34
N GLU A 72 -5.19 0.09 -3.16
CA GLU A 72 -5.71 -1.26 -3.36
C GLU A 72 -4.65 -2.19 -3.93
N GLN A 73 -3.90 -1.73 -4.94
CA GLN A 73 -2.82 -2.53 -5.53
C GLN A 73 -1.73 -2.84 -4.51
N VAL A 74 -1.36 -1.86 -3.70
CA VAL A 74 -0.37 -2.06 -2.64
C VAL A 74 -0.87 -3.06 -1.60
N ALA A 75 -2.12 -2.92 -1.18
CA ALA A 75 -2.72 -3.83 -0.20
C ALA A 75 -2.78 -5.25 -0.73
N GLU A 76 -3.12 -5.42 -2.00
CA GLU A 76 -3.15 -6.74 -2.63
C GLU A 76 -1.76 -7.38 -2.65
N LEU A 77 -0.74 -6.61 -2.98
CA LEU A 77 0.63 -7.10 -2.99
C LEU A 77 1.07 -7.55 -1.59
N ILE A 78 0.78 -6.73 -0.59
CA ILE A 78 1.14 -7.07 0.80
C ILE A 78 0.41 -8.33 1.25
N THR A 79 -0.88 -8.41 0.97
CA THR A 79 -1.69 -9.58 1.35
C THR A 79 -1.14 -10.85 0.70
N GLU A 80 -0.77 -10.77 -0.57
CA GLU A 80 -0.16 -11.87 -1.30
C GLU A 80 1.11 -12.35 -0.61
N LEU A 81 1.98 -11.42 -0.21
CA LEU A 81 3.24 -11.75 0.44
C LEU A 81 3.04 -12.34 1.83
N GLN A 82 1.98 -11.95 2.51
CA GLN A 82 1.67 -12.47 3.85
C GLN A 82 1.10 -13.88 3.81
N THR A 83 0.56 -14.30 2.69
CA THR A 83 -0.08 -15.63 2.58
C THR A 83 0.85 -16.70 2.01
N VAL A 84 2.06 -16.36 1.66
CA VAL A 84 3.05 -17.29 1.12
C VAL A 84 3.74 -18.07 2.22
#